data_1298219d8d73f434bf92ef3b94986ce6
#
_entry.id   1298219d8d73f434bf92ef3b94986ce6
#
_cell.length_a   1.000
_cell.length_b   1.000
_cell.length_c   1.000
_cell.angle_alpha   90.00
_cell.angle_beta   90.00
_cell.angle_gamma   90.00
#
_symmetry.space_group_name_H-M   'P 1'
#
loop_
_entity.id
_entity.type
_entity.pdbx_description
1 polymer ?
#
loop_
_entity_poly.entity_id
_entity_poly.type
_entity_poly.pdbx_seq_one_letter_code
_entity_poly.pdbx_strand_id
1 'polypeptide(L)'
;MARRGENIRKRSDGRWEGRYIKGRSADGKPRWGYVYGATYTEVREISARKKAEYGIYNLNSTDITFSEISEQWLYSVRQGVKESTFAHYQYTLRHYLQPVFGNFKVSALSEKILEQGLLAVIKPANGKQKPLGVTMAQECLSMLRRICKYAAHLRLIRPMELEVALPKAIDKI
;
A
#
# COMPACT_ATOMS: atom_id res chain seq x y z
N MET A 1 4.16 0.28 38.32
CA MET A 1 2.89 -0.28 37.77
C MET A 1 2.64 0.34 36.41
N ALA A 2 2.43 -0.48 35.38
CA ALA A 2 2.05 0.04 34.06
C ALA A 2 0.65 0.68 34.14
N ARG A 3 0.50 1.91 33.69
CA ARG A 3 -0.81 2.59 33.64
C ARG A 3 -1.72 1.88 32.63
N ARG A 4 -2.99 1.62 33.00
CA ARG A 4 -3.99 1.08 32.08
C ARG A 4 -4.05 1.95 30.81
N GLY A 5 -3.87 1.34 29.63
CA GLY A 5 -4.00 2.02 28.33
C GLY A 5 -2.70 2.27 27.56
N GLU A 6 -1.51 2.16 28.16
CA GLU A 6 -0.25 2.46 27.45
C GLU A 6 0.28 1.29 26.58
N ASN A 7 -0.27 0.07 26.74
CA ASN A 7 0.19 -1.14 26.01
C ASN A 7 1.70 -1.41 26.15
N ILE A 8 2.26 -1.11 27.33
CA ILE A 8 3.68 -1.34 27.67
C ILE A 8 3.73 -2.32 28.84
N ARG A 9 4.56 -3.34 28.71
CA ARG A 9 4.76 -4.38 29.74
C ARG A 9 6.23 -4.73 29.91
N LYS A 10 6.60 -5.17 31.12
CA LYS A 10 7.91 -5.78 31.36
C LYS A 10 7.85 -7.26 31.00
N ARG A 11 8.84 -7.73 30.28
CA ARG A 11 8.99 -9.13 29.87
C ARG A 11 9.74 -9.92 30.97
N SER A 12 9.66 -11.25 30.90
CA SER A 12 10.39 -12.14 31.79
C SER A 12 11.91 -12.05 31.62
N ASP A 13 12.39 -11.62 30.43
CA ASP A 13 13.81 -11.40 30.13
C ASP A 13 14.33 -10.05 30.65
N GLY A 14 13.53 -9.31 31.43
CA GLY A 14 13.89 -8.02 32.04
C GLY A 14 13.68 -6.79 31.14
N ARG A 15 13.52 -6.98 29.83
CA ARG A 15 13.27 -5.88 28.88
C ARG A 15 11.84 -5.40 28.94
N TRP A 16 11.61 -4.16 28.51
CA TRP A 16 10.28 -3.59 28.30
C TRP A 16 9.84 -3.76 26.86
N GLU A 17 8.58 -4.07 26.66
CA GLU A 17 7.92 -4.22 25.37
C GLU A 17 6.74 -3.26 25.28
N GLY A 18 6.68 -2.48 24.22
CA GLY A 18 5.54 -1.64 23.87
C GLY A 18 4.93 -2.12 22.56
N ARG A 19 3.61 -2.07 22.44
CA ARG A 19 2.92 -2.35 21.18
C ARG A 19 2.15 -1.15 20.67
N TYR A 20 2.11 -1.01 19.34
CA TYR A 20 1.38 0.06 18.66
C TYR A 20 0.71 -0.50 17.40
N ILE A 21 -0.31 0.21 16.91
CA ILE A 21 -0.99 -0.18 15.69
C ILE A 21 -0.22 0.37 14.49
N LYS A 22 0.25 -0.51 13.61
CA LYS A 22 0.90 -0.16 12.33
C LYS A 22 -0.09 0.18 11.23
N GLY A 23 -1.32 -0.31 11.33
CA GLY A 23 -2.37 -0.21 10.32
C GLY A 23 -3.45 -1.23 10.60
N ARG A 24 -4.33 -1.44 9.63
CA ARG A 24 -5.38 -2.45 9.70
C ARG A 24 -5.27 -3.41 8.53
N SER A 25 -5.68 -4.65 8.71
CA SER A 25 -5.83 -5.63 7.62
C SER A 25 -7.11 -5.37 6.83
N ALA A 26 -7.29 -6.05 5.69
CA ALA A 26 -8.47 -5.90 4.83
C ALA A 26 -9.79 -6.21 5.55
N ASP A 27 -9.76 -7.06 6.58
CA ASP A 27 -10.89 -7.41 7.46
C ASP A 27 -11.07 -6.44 8.64
N GLY A 28 -10.36 -5.31 8.65
CA GLY A 28 -10.46 -4.26 9.67
C GLY A 28 -9.68 -4.54 10.96
N LYS A 29 -9.06 -5.70 11.13
CA LYS A 29 -8.32 -6.06 12.35
C LYS A 29 -7.02 -5.26 12.47
N PRO A 30 -6.64 -4.83 13.68
CA PRO A 30 -5.42 -4.07 13.90
C PRO A 30 -4.17 -4.93 13.64
N ARG A 31 -3.24 -4.40 12.84
CA ARG A 31 -1.89 -4.96 12.67
C ARG A 31 -0.96 -4.31 13.68
N TRP A 32 -0.40 -5.12 14.58
CA TRP A 32 0.43 -4.65 15.67
C TRP A 32 1.91 -4.55 15.26
N GLY A 33 2.57 -3.49 15.73
CA GLY A 33 4.02 -3.36 15.77
C GLY A 33 4.50 -3.41 17.21
N TYR A 34 5.75 -3.82 17.40
CA TYR A 34 6.38 -3.95 18.71
C TYR A 34 7.64 -3.11 18.77
N VAL A 35 7.93 -2.56 19.94
CA VAL A 35 9.18 -1.87 20.27
C VAL A 35 9.70 -2.44 21.58
N TYR A 36 10.99 -2.48 21.71
CA TYR A 36 11.69 -3.03 22.88
C TYR A 36 12.70 -2.03 23.39
N GLY A 37 12.95 -2.03 24.70
CA GLY A 37 13.94 -1.19 25.32
C GLY A 37 14.34 -1.70 26.72
N ALA A 38 15.41 -1.15 27.25
CA ALA A 38 15.92 -1.50 28.58
C ALA A 38 15.05 -0.85 29.69
N THR A 39 14.45 0.30 29.42
CA THR A 39 13.65 1.05 30.39
C THR A 39 12.23 1.30 29.89
N TYR A 40 11.32 1.50 30.84
CA TYR A 40 9.94 1.88 30.57
C TYR A 40 9.85 3.21 29.79
N THR A 41 10.64 4.21 30.22
CA THR A 41 10.66 5.55 29.62
C THR A 41 11.08 5.48 28.14
N GLU A 42 12.16 4.75 27.85
CA GLU A 42 12.63 4.54 26.50
C GLU A 42 11.53 3.94 25.59
N VAL A 43 10.91 2.85 26.04
CA VAL A 43 9.84 2.18 25.26
C VAL A 43 8.62 3.09 25.11
N ARG A 44 8.29 3.89 26.12
CA ARG A 44 7.20 4.86 26.05
C ARG A 44 7.46 5.93 25.00
N GLU A 45 8.65 6.51 24.96
CA GLU A 45 9.03 7.51 23.96
C GLU A 45 9.04 6.95 22.54
N ILE A 46 9.66 5.78 22.34
CA ILE A 46 9.68 5.10 21.04
C ILE A 46 8.25 4.75 20.61
N SER A 47 7.43 4.22 21.52
CA SER A 47 6.02 3.90 21.24
C SER A 47 5.21 5.14 20.87
N ALA A 48 5.41 6.26 21.57
CA ALA A 48 4.73 7.51 21.28
C ALA A 48 5.11 8.06 19.90
N ARG A 49 6.41 8.05 19.57
CA ARG A 49 6.91 8.44 18.24
C ARG A 49 6.34 7.54 17.14
N LYS A 50 6.33 6.22 17.37
CA LYS A 50 5.74 5.28 16.42
C LYS A 50 4.23 5.45 16.28
N LYS A 51 3.50 5.65 17.35
CA LYS A 51 2.06 5.95 17.30
C LYS A 51 1.77 7.23 16.51
N ALA A 52 2.55 8.30 16.71
CA ALA A 52 2.40 9.54 15.96
C ALA A 52 2.71 9.31 14.46
N GLU A 53 3.83 8.65 14.16
CA GLU A 53 4.23 8.32 12.79
C GLU A 53 3.15 7.51 12.06
N TYR A 54 2.61 6.47 12.68
CA TYR A 54 1.57 5.64 12.08
C TYR A 54 0.17 6.26 12.18
N GLY A 55 -0.09 7.06 13.21
CA GLY A 55 -1.34 7.78 13.41
C GLY A 55 -1.61 8.82 12.34
N ILE A 56 -0.58 9.51 11.86
CA ILE A 56 -0.71 10.49 10.77
C ILE A 56 -1.28 9.85 9.50
N TYR A 57 -0.89 8.62 9.18
CA TYR A 57 -1.38 7.88 8.02
C TYR A 57 -2.72 7.17 8.27
N ASN A 58 -3.11 6.93 9.53
CA ASN A 58 -4.37 6.27 9.88
C ASN A 58 -5.52 7.25 10.15
N LEU A 59 -5.25 8.53 10.40
CA LEU A 59 -6.27 9.53 10.70
C LEU A 59 -7.22 9.80 9.53
N ASN A 60 -6.78 9.55 8.31
CA ASN A 60 -7.56 9.73 7.08
C ASN A 60 -7.95 8.39 6.44
N SER A 61 -7.66 7.26 7.05
CA SER A 61 -8.05 5.94 6.54
C SER A 61 -9.53 5.68 6.86
N THR A 62 -10.39 6.52 6.33
CA THR A 62 -11.76 6.14 6.02
C THR A 62 -11.72 4.91 5.13
N ASP A 63 -12.82 4.21 5.02
CA ASP A 63 -12.96 2.97 4.23
C ASP A 63 -12.73 3.15 2.71
N ILE A 64 -11.88 4.09 2.29
CA ILE A 64 -11.56 4.40 0.90
C ILE A 64 -10.92 3.18 0.24
N THR A 65 -11.48 2.77 -0.86
CA THR A 65 -11.00 1.66 -1.69
C THR A 65 -9.95 2.10 -2.70
N PHE A 66 -9.19 1.15 -3.25
CA PHE A 66 -8.28 1.43 -4.36
C PHE A 66 -9.04 1.98 -5.58
N SER A 67 -10.25 1.49 -5.85
CA SER A 67 -11.09 2.00 -6.94
C SER A 67 -11.35 3.50 -6.77
N GLU A 68 -11.78 3.93 -5.59
CA GLU A 68 -12.09 5.33 -5.31
C GLU A 68 -10.84 6.23 -5.40
N ILE A 69 -9.72 5.82 -4.81
CA ILE A 69 -8.49 6.63 -4.87
C ILE A 69 -7.92 6.69 -6.28
N SER A 70 -8.04 5.62 -7.06
CA SER A 70 -7.58 5.58 -8.44
C SER A 70 -8.41 6.47 -9.36
N GLU A 71 -9.72 6.56 -9.17
CA GLU A 71 -10.58 7.51 -9.90
C GLU A 71 -10.28 8.96 -9.48
N GLN A 72 -10.04 9.24 -8.20
CA GLN A 72 -9.60 10.56 -7.74
C GLN A 72 -8.28 10.97 -8.38
N TRP A 73 -7.30 10.05 -8.42
CA TRP A 73 -6.04 10.29 -9.13
C TRP A 73 -6.26 10.57 -10.60
N LEU A 74 -7.07 9.77 -11.27
CA LEU A 74 -7.38 9.93 -12.68
C LEU A 74 -8.00 11.30 -12.97
N TYR A 75 -8.95 11.74 -12.14
CA TYR A 75 -9.54 13.07 -12.22
C TYR A 75 -8.49 14.18 -12.05
N SER A 76 -7.56 14.01 -11.09
CA SER A 76 -6.52 15.01 -10.80
C SER A 76 -5.54 15.22 -11.96
N VAL A 77 -5.28 14.21 -12.78
CA VAL A 77 -4.33 14.30 -13.90
C VAL A 77 -4.98 14.73 -15.21
N ARG A 78 -6.32 14.76 -15.27
CA ARG A 78 -7.08 15.01 -16.52
C ARG A 78 -6.68 16.29 -17.25
N GLN A 79 -6.48 17.39 -16.51
CA GLN A 79 -6.16 18.68 -17.11
C GLN A 79 -4.69 18.80 -17.55
N GLY A 80 -3.81 17.92 -17.02
CA GLY A 80 -2.37 17.94 -17.29
C GLY A 80 -1.90 17.00 -18.40
N VAL A 81 -2.81 16.22 -19.01
CA VAL A 81 -2.47 15.23 -20.02
C VAL A 81 -3.33 15.38 -21.29
N LYS A 82 -2.80 14.89 -22.43
CA LYS A 82 -3.58 14.85 -23.68
C LYS A 82 -4.74 13.87 -23.54
N GLU A 83 -5.83 14.08 -24.28
CA GLU A 83 -7.02 13.24 -24.26
C GLU A 83 -6.70 11.78 -24.57
N SER A 84 -5.83 11.52 -25.54
CA SER A 84 -5.38 10.16 -25.87
C SER A 84 -4.65 9.48 -24.71
N THR A 85 -3.83 10.21 -23.98
CA THR A 85 -3.14 9.71 -22.79
C THR A 85 -4.13 9.43 -21.66
N PHE A 86 -5.11 10.32 -21.48
CA PHE A 86 -6.16 10.13 -20.49
C PHE A 86 -6.98 8.88 -20.77
N ALA A 87 -7.43 8.70 -22.03
CA ALA A 87 -8.15 7.50 -22.45
C ALA A 87 -7.34 6.21 -22.23
N HIS A 88 -6.03 6.27 -22.48
CA HIS A 88 -5.13 5.17 -22.20
C HIS A 88 -5.04 4.85 -20.70
N TYR A 89 -4.95 5.88 -19.84
CA TYR A 89 -4.96 5.69 -18.39
C TYR A 89 -6.27 5.08 -17.91
N GLN A 90 -7.41 5.55 -18.42
CA GLN A 90 -8.71 4.96 -18.10
C GLN A 90 -8.77 3.48 -18.48
N TYR A 91 -8.32 3.16 -19.68
CA TYR A 91 -8.29 1.79 -20.17
C TYR A 91 -7.43 0.90 -19.28
N THR A 92 -6.17 1.29 -19.03
CA THR A 92 -5.23 0.52 -18.21
C THR A 92 -5.75 0.30 -16.80
N LEU A 93 -6.31 1.36 -16.19
CA LEU A 93 -6.87 1.29 -14.86
C LEU A 93 -8.03 0.30 -14.78
N ARG A 94 -9.04 0.47 -15.65
CA ARG A 94 -10.29 -0.30 -15.59
C ARG A 94 -10.14 -1.75 -16.01
N HIS A 95 -9.27 -2.03 -16.98
CA HIS A 95 -9.11 -3.38 -17.50
C HIS A 95 -8.09 -4.23 -16.74
N TYR A 96 -7.08 -3.60 -16.14
CA TYR A 96 -5.98 -4.35 -15.51
C TYR A 96 -5.88 -4.16 -14.00
N LEU A 97 -5.99 -2.94 -13.48
CA LEU A 97 -5.72 -2.68 -12.07
C LEU A 97 -6.96 -2.79 -11.20
N GLN A 98 -8.08 -2.21 -11.60
CA GLN A 98 -9.31 -2.24 -10.80
C GLN A 98 -9.87 -3.65 -10.57
N PRO A 99 -9.84 -4.58 -11.53
CA PRO A 99 -10.33 -5.95 -11.29
C PRO A 99 -9.57 -6.68 -10.18
N VAL A 100 -8.28 -6.34 -9.99
CA VAL A 100 -7.42 -6.98 -8.99
C VAL A 100 -7.40 -6.20 -7.68
N PHE A 101 -7.28 -4.88 -7.75
CA PHE A 101 -7.06 -4.05 -6.56
C PHE A 101 -8.29 -3.28 -6.11
N GLY A 102 -9.31 -3.13 -6.95
CA GLY A 102 -10.42 -2.18 -6.76
C GLY A 102 -11.09 -2.25 -5.39
N ASN A 103 -11.33 -3.46 -4.90
CA ASN A 103 -12.02 -3.69 -3.63
C ASN A 103 -11.11 -3.62 -2.39
N PHE A 104 -9.79 -3.51 -2.57
CA PHE A 104 -8.91 -3.40 -1.43
C PHE A 104 -9.05 -2.02 -0.78
N LYS A 105 -9.18 -2.00 0.55
CA LYS A 105 -9.06 -0.75 1.30
C LYS A 105 -7.64 -0.21 1.17
N VAL A 106 -7.51 1.08 0.90
CA VAL A 106 -6.21 1.74 0.73
C VAL A 106 -5.32 1.53 1.96
N SER A 107 -5.90 1.56 3.15
CA SER A 107 -5.19 1.29 4.41
C SER A 107 -4.62 -0.14 4.55
N ALA A 108 -5.15 -1.09 3.80
CA ALA A 108 -4.70 -2.48 3.81
C ALA A 108 -3.61 -2.77 2.77
N LEU A 109 -3.37 -1.85 1.83
CA LEU A 109 -2.37 -2.01 0.80
C LEU A 109 -0.96 -2.04 1.43
N SER A 110 -0.16 -2.98 0.98
CA SER A 110 1.26 -3.10 1.30
C SER A 110 2.04 -3.41 0.04
N GLU A 111 3.34 -3.13 0.02
CA GLU A 111 4.23 -3.45 -1.09
C GLU A 111 4.02 -4.89 -1.57
N LYS A 112 4.03 -5.84 -0.63
CA LYS A 112 3.81 -7.26 -0.93
C LYS A 112 2.47 -7.54 -1.63
N ILE A 113 1.36 -6.93 -1.18
CA ILE A 113 0.03 -7.11 -1.80
C ILE A 113 0.03 -6.53 -3.22
N LEU A 114 0.61 -5.34 -3.39
CA LEU A 114 0.67 -4.66 -4.68
C LEU A 114 1.55 -5.42 -5.67
N GLU A 115 2.70 -5.92 -5.24
CA GLU A 115 3.61 -6.72 -6.07
C GLU A 115 2.98 -8.05 -6.49
N GLN A 116 2.39 -8.79 -5.55
CA GLN A 116 1.70 -10.04 -5.84
C GLN A 116 0.51 -9.83 -6.76
N GLY A 117 -0.31 -8.82 -6.51
CA GLY A 117 -1.44 -8.47 -7.38
C GLY A 117 -0.99 -8.07 -8.77
N LEU A 118 0.08 -7.29 -8.90
CA LEU A 118 0.62 -6.90 -10.20
C LEU A 118 1.19 -8.10 -10.96
N LEU A 119 1.87 -9.02 -10.30
CA LEU A 119 2.32 -10.28 -10.92
C LEU A 119 1.14 -11.11 -11.42
N ALA A 120 0.03 -11.15 -10.69
CA ALA A 120 -1.19 -11.83 -11.13
C ALA A 120 -1.82 -11.14 -12.35
N VAL A 121 -1.73 -9.81 -12.48
CA VAL A 121 -2.14 -9.08 -13.69
C VAL A 121 -1.25 -9.42 -14.87
N ILE A 122 0.07 -9.47 -14.66
CA ILE A 122 1.06 -9.73 -15.73
C ILE A 122 1.01 -11.17 -16.21
N LYS A 123 0.89 -12.13 -15.28
CA LYS A 123 0.84 -13.57 -15.57
C LYS A 123 -0.40 -14.20 -14.88
N PRO A 124 -1.57 -14.14 -15.50
CA PRO A 124 -2.76 -14.76 -14.93
C PRO A 124 -2.59 -16.29 -14.80
N ALA A 125 -2.83 -16.79 -13.59
CA ALA A 125 -2.63 -18.21 -13.26
C ALA A 125 -3.67 -19.16 -13.91
N ASN A 126 -4.79 -18.61 -14.41
CA ASN A 126 -5.92 -19.38 -14.92
C ASN A 126 -5.76 -19.94 -16.35
N GLY A 127 -4.65 -19.65 -17.03
CA GLY A 127 -4.35 -20.10 -18.40
C GLY A 127 -5.32 -19.59 -19.49
N LYS A 128 -6.41 -18.90 -19.11
CA LYS A 128 -7.41 -18.37 -20.04
C LYS A 128 -7.02 -17.04 -20.67
N GLN A 129 -6.16 -16.30 -20.04
CA GLN A 129 -5.67 -15.00 -20.50
C GLN A 129 -4.19 -15.11 -20.85
N LYS A 130 -3.79 -14.48 -21.95
CA LYS A 130 -2.38 -14.40 -22.34
C LYS A 130 -1.63 -13.47 -21.36
N PRO A 131 -0.36 -13.78 -21.04
CA PRO A 131 0.49 -12.86 -20.29
C PRO A 131 0.56 -11.49 -20.98
N LEU A 132 0.66 -10.44 -20.19
CA LEU A 132 0.82 -9.09 -20.72
C LEU A 132 2.17 -8.92 -21.40
N GLY A 133 2.18 -8.20 -22.53
CA GLY A 133 3.42 -7.75 -23.14
C GLY A 133 4.20 -6.79 -22.21
N VAL A 134 5.52 -6.71 -22.42
CA VAL A 134 6.43 -5.93 -21.57
C VAL A 134 5.98 -4.48 -21.40
N THR A 135 5.60 -3.82 -22.51
CA THR A 135 5.16 -2.43 -22.50
C THR A 135 3.93 -2.21 -21.60
N MET A 136 2.92 -3.09 -21.71
CA MET A 136 1.73 -2.99 -20.90
C MET A 136 2.01 -3.32 -19.43
N ALA A 137 2.89 -4.27 -19.15
CA ALA A 137 3.34 -4.58 -17.79
C ALA A 137 4.06 -3.39 -17.15
N GLN A 138 4.91 -2.70 -17.89
CA GLN A 138 5.58 -1.46 -17.45
C GLN A 138 4.59 -0.34 -17.19
N GLU A 139 3.57 -0.19 -18.04
CA GLU A 139 2.51 0.80 -17.88
C GLU A 139 1.69 0.54 -16.61
N CYS A 140 1.28 -0.71 -16.37
CA CYS A 140 0.56 -1.09 -15.14
C CYS A 140 1.39 -0.77 -13.89
N LEU A 141 2.69 -1.10 -13.87
CA LEU A 141 3.58 -0.78 -12.76
C LEU A 141 3.74 0.74 -12.56
N SER A 142 3.95 1.48 -13.65
CA SER A 142 4.08 2.93 -13.62
C SER A 142 2.82 3.60 -13.07
N MET A 143 1.65 3.17 -13.53
CA MET A 143 0.37 3.69 -13.06
C MET A 143 0.14 3.35 -11.58
N LEU A 144 0.42 2.13 -11.16
CA LEU A 144 0.31 1.71 -9.77
C LEU A 144 1.19 2.57 -8.85
N ARG A 145 2.45 2.84 -9.25
CA ARG A 145 3.35 3.74 -8.53
C ARG A 145 2.79 5.16 -8.42
N ARG A 146 2.20 5.71 -9.49
CA ARG A 146 1.60 7.04 -9.49
C ARG A 146 0.40 7.12 -8.55
N ILE A 147 -0.48 6.13 -8.54
CA ILE A 147 -1.63 6.06 -7.64
C ILE A 147 -1.17 5.94 -6.18
N CYS A 148 -0.19 5.08 -5.89
CA CYS A 148 0.39 4.96 -4.55
C CYS A 148 1.05 6.27 -4.09
N LYS A 149 1.77 6.95 -4.97
CA LYS A 149 2.36 8.26 -4.66
C LYS A 149 1.29 9.31 -4.35
N TYR A 150 0.19 9.31 -5.11
CA TYR A 150 -0.96 10.19 -4.86
C TYR A 150 -1.63 9.87 -3.51
N ALA A 151 -1.88 8.60 -3.21
CA ALA A 151 -2.42 8.19 -1.92
C ALA A 151 -1.50 8.54 -0.74
N ALA A 152 -0.19 8.45 -0.92
CA ALA A 152 0.80 8.87 0.06
C ALA A 152 0.82 10.40 0.25
N HIS A 153 0.67 11.18 -0.84
CA HIS A 153 0.53 12.63 -0.77
C HIS A 153 -0.71 13.05 0.05
N LEU A 154 -1.81 12.33 -0.11
CA LEU A 154 -3.02 12.51 0.71
C LEU A 154 -2.90 11.92 2.12
N ARG A 155 -1.75 11.38 2.51
CA ARG A 155 -1.49 10.77 3.82
C ARG A 155 -2.40 9.58 4.15
N LEU A 156 -2.94 8.92 3.14
CA LEU A 156 -3.77 7.72 3.30
C LEU A 156 -2.92 6.47 3.53
N ILE A 157 -1.74 6.43 2.94
CA ILE A 157 -0.74 5.37 3.08
C ILE A 157 0.65 5.96 3.28
N ARG A 158 1.60 5.12 3.68
CA ARG A 158 3.01 5.49 3.66
C ARG A 158 3.55 5.47 2.23
N PRO A 159 4.57 6.26 1.93
CA PRO A 159 5.34 6.07 0.70
C PRO A 159 5.81 4.62 0.60
N MET A 160 5.62 4.02 -0.57
CA MET A 160 5.99 2.65 -0.88
C MET A 160 6.85 2.62 -2.13
N GLU A 161 7.89 1.78 -2.10
CA GLU A 161 8.72 1.49 -3.27
C GLU A 161 8.32 0.13 -3.81
N LEU A 162 7.80 0.10 -5.03
CA LEU A 162 7.38 -1.12 -5.70
C LEU A 162 8.50 -1.59 -6.63
N GLU A 163 9.15 -2.70 -6.26
CA GLU A 163 10.18 -3.35 -7.06
C GLU A 163 9.65 -4.66 -7.59
N VAL A 164 9.19 -4.66 -8.84
CA VAL A 164 8.66 -5.86 -9.49
C VAL A 164 9.53 -6.20 -10.69
N ALA A 165 10.03 -7.44 -10.71
CA ALA A 165 10.73 -7.98 -11.88
C ALA A 165 9.74 -8.17 -13.04
N LEU A 166 9.83 -7.30 -14.03
CA LEU A 166 8.99 -7.37 -15.22
C LEU A 166 9.54 -8.40 -16.22
N PRO A 167 8.68 -8.97 -17.09
CA PRO A 167 9.14 -9.80 -18.19
C PRO A 167 10.16 -9.05 -19.03
N LYS A 168 11.25 -9.70 -19.41
CA LYS A 168 12.19 -9.13 -20.38
C LYS A 168 11.56 -9.17 -21.78
N ALA A 169 11.86 -8.16 -22.59
CA ALA A 169 11.52 -8.22 -24.01
C ALA A 169 12.21 -9.45 -24.62
N ILE A 170 11.45 -10.30 -25.28
CA ILE A 170 12.04 -11.35 -26.10
C ILE A 170 12.47 -10.63 -27.36
N ASP A 171 13.77 -10.50 -27.56
CA ASP A 171 14.30 -10.02 -28.83
C ASP A 171 13.75 -10.95 -29.91
N LYS A 172 12.92 -10.41 -30.79
CA LYS A 172 12.51 -11.12 -32.00
C LYS A 172 13.75 -11.17 -32.88
N ILE A 173 14.38 -12.36 -32.91
CA ILE A 173 15.37 -12.71 -33.90
C ILE A 173 14.72 -12.73 -35.27
#